data_9d918c28c9062d5f187c44e4cc21e2d0
#
_entry.id   9d918c28c9062d5f187c44e4cc21e2d0
#
_cell.length_a   1.000
_cell.length_b   1.000
_cell.length_c   1.000
_cell.angle_alpha   90.00
_cell.angle_beta   90.00
_cell.angle_gamma   90.00
#
_symmetry.space_group_name_H-M   'P 1'
#
loop_
_entity.id
_entity.type
_entity.pdbx_description
1 polymer ?
#
loop_
_entity_poly.entity_id
_entity_poly.type
_entity_poly.pdbx_seq_one_letter_code
_entity_poly.pdbx_strand_id
1 'polypeptide(L)'
;MEENVTYKAVCIVEDEEKIRLLADFTREEILRLLSVKPMTETQLSQKLGLTKAAIGYHLHLLAEADMVHIEKVEAEKHGILQKYYSPAAALFIVDPDKIPKDVKTYFTQTQIQFLRGL
;
A
#
# COMPACT_ATOMS: atom_id res chain seq x y z
N MET A 1 -14.02 -10.79 -18.64
CA MET A 1 -13.79 -10.22 -18.55
C MET A 1 -13.07 -9.67 -17.92
N GLU A 2 -12.77 -9.22 -17.92
CA GLU A 2 -12.20 -8.63 -17.50
C GLU A 2 -12.18 -7.92 -16.65
N GLU A 3 -11.62 -7.73 -16.08
CA GLU A 3 -11.58 -7.15 -15.31
C GLU A 3 -11.55 -6.16 -14.88
N ASN A 4 -11.52 -5.90 -14.41
CA ASN A 4 -12.07 -4.72 -13.83
C ASN A 4 -11.13 -4.01 -12.92
N VAL A 5 -10.01 -4.63 -12.62
CA VAL A 5 -8.96 -4.00 -11.84
C VAL A 5 -8.15 -3.14 -12.78
N THR A 6 -8.21 -1.82 -12.57
CA THR A 6 -7.43 -0.89 -13.37
C THR A 6 -6.17 -0.53 -12.62
N TYR A 7 -5.03 -0.91 -13.17
CA TYR A 7 -3.75 -0.52 -12.63
C TYR A 7 -3.42 0.87 -13.14
N LYS A 8 -3.10 1.77 -12.24
CA LYS A 8 -2.75 3.14 -12.62
C LYS A 8 -1.27 3.37 -12.41
N ALA A 9 -0.65 4.11 -13.33
CA ALA A 9 0.73 4.49 -13.12
C ALA A 9 0.84 5.43 -11.93
N VAL A 10 -0.07 6.40 -11.82
CA VAL A 10 -0.08 7.38 -10.76
C VAL A 10 -1.48 7.54 -10.21
N CYS A 11 -1.60 7.61 -8.90
CA CYS A 11 -2.85 7.89 -8.22
C CYS A 11 -2.65 9.12 -7.34
N ILE A 12 -3.39 10.18 -7.62
CA ILE A 12 -3.33 11.38 -6.80
C ILE A 12 -4.36 11.24 -5.69
N VAL A 13 -3.89 11.34 -4.45
CA VAL A 13 -4.73 11.12 -3.27
C VAL A 13 -5.13 12.46 -2.69
N GLU A 14 -6.43 12.75 -2.68
CA GLU A 14 -6.97 14.01 -2.21
C GLU A 14 -7.86 13.84 -0.98
N ASP A 15 -8.36 12.65 -0.74
CA ASP A 15 -9.26 12.37 0.38
C ASP A 15 -8.48 12.34 1.69
N GLU A 16 -8.93 13.10 2.68
CA GLU A 16 -8.23 13.22 3.96
C GLU A 16 -8.05 11.88 4.67
N GLU A 17 -9.05 11.02 4.62
CA GLU A 17 -8.95 9.71 5.28
C GLU A 17 -7.87 8.86 4.63
N LYS A 18 -7.81 8.89 3.31
CA LYS A 18 -6.78 8.14 2.60
C LYS A 18 -5.40 8.74 2.83
N ILE A 19 -5.32 10.07 2.93
CA ILE A 19 -4.05 10.73 3.23
C ILE A 19 -3.55 10.29 4.61
N ARG A 20 -4.45 10.26 5.61
CA ARG A 20 -4.06 9.79 6.94
C ARG A 20 -3.60 8.35 6.92
N LEU A 21 -4.25 7.53 6.10
CA LEU A 21 -3.87 6.14 5.96
C LEU A 21 -2.44 6.00 5.45
N LEU A 22 -2.05 6.88 4.52
CA LEU A 22 -0.70 6.86 3.96
C LEU A 22 0.34 7.47 4.90
N ALA A 23 -0.09 8.16 5.96
CA ALA A 23 0.82 8.77 6.92
C ALA A 23 1.26 7.74 7.96
N ASP A 24 1.81 6.63 7.49
CA ASP A 24 2.26 5.54 8.33
C ASP A 24 3.42 4.85 7.64
N PHE A 25 4.54 4.79 8.33
CA PHE A 25 5.76 4.26 7.75
C PHE A 25 5.61 2.81 7.28
N THR A 26 4.92 1.99 8.07
CA THR A 26 4.74 0.58 7.70
C THR A 26 3.90 0.44 6.44
N ARG A 27 2.80 1.18 6.35
CA ARG A 27 1.95 1.11 5.16
C ARG A 27 2.67 1.62 3.93
N GLU A 28 3.49 2.66 4.10
CA GLU A 28 4.29 3.15 2.99
C GLU A 28 5.28 2.09 2.51
N GLU A 29 5.93 1.39 3.46
CA GLU A 29 6.86 0.33 3.11
C GLU A 29 6.16 -0.84 2.42
N ILE A 30 4.97 -1.18 2.86
CA ILE A 30 4.20 -2.23 2.20
C ILE A 30 3.93 -1.86 0.75
N LEU A 31 3.44 -0.64 0.51
CA LEU A 31 3.16 -0.20 -0.85
C LEU A 31 4.42 -0.18 -1.70
N ARG A 32 5.53 0.25 -1.13
CA ARG A 32 6.80 0.28 -1.85
C ARG A 32 7.23 -1.13 -2.27
N LEU A 33 7.15 -2.08 -1.35
CA LEU A 33 7.52 -3.47 -1.66
C LEU A 33 6.60 -4.06 -2.71
N LEU A 34 5.29 -3.83 -2.57
CA LEU A 34 4.32 -4.35 -3.51
C LEU A 34 4.48 -3.74 -4.90
N SER A 35 5.01 -2.53 -5.00
CA SER A 35 5.23 -1.91 -6.31
C SER A 35 6.31 -2.62 -7.11
N VAL A 36 7.16 -3.39 -6.43
CA VAL A 36 8.20 -4.17 -7.10
C VAL A 36 7.64 -5.48 -7.63
N LYS A 37 6.86 -6.18 -6.81
CA LYS A 37 6.21 -7.42 -7.22
C LYS A 37 5.10 -7.78 -6.23
N PRO A 38 4.11 -8.57 -6.66
CA PRO A 38 3.07 -9.04 -5.73
C PRO A 38 3.68 -9.86 -4.61
N MET A 39 3.15 -9.71 -3.40
CA MET A 39 3.66 -10.43 -2.24
C MET A 39 2.52 -10.88 -1.35
N THR A 40 2.77 -11.97 -0.62
CA THR A 40 1.85 -12.50 0.37
C THR A 40 2.09 -11.84 1.73
N GLU A 41 1.13 -12.04 2.64
CA GLU A 41 1.29 -11.61 4.03
C GLU A 41 2.57 -12.16 4.65
N THR A 42 2.85 -13.43 4.41
CA THR A 42 4.04 -14.08 4.95
C THR A 42 5.31 -13.42 4.41
N GLN A 43 5.35 -13.16 3.11
CA GLN A 43 6.52 -12.53 2.51
C GLN A 43 6.73 -11.11 3.05
N LEU A 44 5.65 -10.34 3.17
CA LEU A 44 5.74 -9.00 3.74
C LEU A 44 6.19 -9.03 5.19
N SER A 45 5.65 -9.98 5.95
CA SER A 45 6.03 -10.17 7.35
C SER A 45 7.52 -10.41 7.48
N GLN A 46 8.07 -11.27 6.64
CA GLN A 46 9.49 -11.59 6.66
C GLN A 46 10.34 -10.40 6.24
N LYS A 47 9.91 -9.68 5.21
CA LYS A 47 10.67 -8.53 4.72
C LYS A 47 10.74 -7.41 5.74
N LEU A 48 9.64 -7.17 6.45
CA LEU A 48 9.55 -6.02 7.34
C LEU A 48 9.81 -6.34 8.80
N GLY A 49 9.97 -7.64 9.12
CA GLY A 49 10.23 -8.04 10.49
C GLY A 49 9.03 -7.82 11.40
N LEU A 50 7.83 -7.91 10.87
CA LEU A 50 6.59 -7.73 11.62
C LEU A 50 5.80 -9.03 11.63
N THR A 51 4.83 -9.12 12.56
CA THR A 51 3.97 -10.30 12.60
C THR A 51 3.01 -10.31 11.43
N LYS A 52 2.55 -11.50 11.05
CA LYS A 52 1.53 -11.61 10.01
C LYS A 52 0.25 -10.88 10.40
N ALA A 53 -0.09 -10.89 11.68
CA ALA A 53 -1.28 -10.19 12.15
C ALA A 53 -1.15 -8.68 11.93
N ALA A 54 0.02 -8.12 12.20
CA ALA A 54 0.25 -6.69 11.97
C ALA A 54 0.16 -6.36 10.48
N ILE A 55 0.78 -7.18 9.65
CA ILE A 55 0.72 -6.99 8.20
C ILE A 55 -0.73 -7.10 7.71
N GLY A 56 -1.45 -8.10 8.20
CA GLY A 56 -2.86 -8.28 7.82
C GLY A 56 -3.71 -7.08 8.16
N TYR A 57 -3.46 -6.48 9.33
CA TYR A 57 -4.16 -5.27 9.73
C TYR A 57 -3.93 -4.14 8.72
N HIS A 58 -2.68 -3.89 8.37
CA HIS A 58 -2.36 -2.82 7.43
C HIS A 58 -2.89 -3.11 6.02
N LEU A 59 -2.80 -4.36 5.58
CA LEU A 59 -3.34 -4.72 4.27
C LEU A 59 -4.85 -4.54 4.22
N HIS A 60 -5.55 -4.87 5.31
CA HIS A 60 -6.98 -4.68 5.38
C HIS A 60 -7.35 -3.21 5.22
N LEU A 61 -6.64 -2.32 5.93
CA LEU A 61 -6.90 -0.89 5.82
C LEU A 61 -6.64 -0.38 4.40
N LEU A 62 -5.55 -0.83 3.81
CA LEU A 62 -5.20 -0.40 2.45
C LEU A 62 -6.21 -0.94 1.42
N ALA A 63 -6.68 -2.17 1.61
CA ALA A 63 -7.66 -2.76 0.71
C ALA A 63 -8.99 -2.03 0.79
N GLU A 64 -9.41 -1.65 1.99
CA GLU A 64 -10.67 -0.92 2.15
C GLU A 64 -10.61 0.47 1.53
N ALA A 65 -9.40 1.03 1.41
CA ALA A 65 -9.20 2.31 0.75
C ALA A 65 -8.90 2.17 -0.73
N ASP A 66 -9.03 0.97 -1.27
CA ASP A 66 -8.77 0.67 -2.69
C ASP A 66 -7.34 0.95 -3.12
N MET A 67 -6.41 0.86 -2.19
CA MET A 67 -5.00 1.10 -2.49
C MET A 67 -4.23 -0.17 -2.79
N VAL A 68 -4.73 -1.31 -2.33
CA VAL A 68 -4.18 -2.62 -2.70
C VAL A 68 -5.33 -3.54 -3.05
N HIS A 69 -5.00 -4.59 -3.79
CA HIS A 69 -5.98 -5.62 -4.14
C HIS A 69 -5.27 -6.97 -4.20
N ILE A 70 -6.06 -8.03 -4.17
CA ILE A 70 -5.53 -9.38 -4.35
C ILE A 70 -5.37 -9.61 -5.84
N GLU A 71 -4.14 -9.80 -6.27
CA GLU A 71 -3.85 -10.02 -7.68
C GLU A 71 -4.07 -11.47 -8.09
N LYS A 72 -3.69 -12.40 -7.20
CA LYS A 72 -3.85 -13.82 -7.48
C LYS A 72 -3.88 -14.60 -6.16
N VAL A 73 -4.40 -15.80 -6.24
CA VAL A 73 -4.42 -16.75 -5.13
C VAL A 73 -3.76 -18.02 -5.61
N GLU A 74 -2.81 -18.54 -4.86
CA GLU A 74 -2.12 -19.78 -5.22
C GLU A 74 -2.23 -20.79 -4.09
N ALA A 75 -2.39 -22.06 -4.46
CA ALA A 75 -2.39 -23.14 -3.48
C ALA A 75 -0.95 -23.53 -3.19
N GLU A 76 -0.63 -23.63 -1.90
CA GLU A 76 0.67 -24.12 -1.47
C GLU A 76 0.57 -25.57 -1.09
N LYS A 77 1.69 -26.14 -0.64
CA LYS A 77 1.71 -27.48 -0.13
C LYS A 77 0.62 -27.62 0.93
N HIS A 78 -0.03 -28.73 0.95
CA HIS A 78 -1.07 -29.04 1.93
C HIS A 78 -2.37 -28.26 1.69
N GLY A 79 -2.55 -27.65 0.53
CA GLY A 79 -3.81 -27.01 0.16
C GLY A 79 -4.08 -25.66 0.78
N ILE A 80 -3.08 -25.07 1.44
CA ILE A 80 -3.26 -23.75 2.03
C ILE A 80 -3.19 -22.71 0.91
N LEU A 81 -4.19 -21.82 0.87
CA LEU A 81 -4.24 -20.79 -0.15
C LEU A 81 -3.45 -19.56 0.29
N GLN A 82 -2.63 -19.03 -0.61
CA GLN A 82 -1.87 -17.83 -0.38
C GLN A 82 -2.39 -16.73 -1.30
N LYS A 83 -2.69 -15.57 -0.70
CA LYS A 83 -3.15 -14.40 -1.44
C LYS A 83 -1.97 -13.50 -1.73
N TYR A 84 -1.80 -13.14 -2.99
CA TYR A 84 -0.75 -12.21 -3.41
C TYR A 84 -1.37 -10.84 -3.63
N TYR A 85 -0.83 -9.83 -2.98
CA TYR A 85 -1.33 -8.47 -3.04
C TYR A 85 -0.51 -7.62 -3.99
N SER A 86 -1.18 -6.67 -4.62
CA SER A 86 -0.55 -5.69 -5.49
C SER A 86 -1.12 -4.32 -5.22
N PRO A 87 -0.37 -3.25 -5.49
CA PRO A 87 -0.90 -1.91 -5.29
C PRO A 87 -1.80 -1.52 -6.45
N ALA A 88 -2.73 -0.62 -6.19
CA ALA A 88 -3.63 -0.12 -7.24
C ALA A 88 -2.91 0.85 -8.19
N ALA A 89 -1.74 1.36 -7.80
CA ALA A 89 -0.96 2.27 -8.62
C ALA A 89 0.51 2.06 -8.34
N ALA A 90 1.37 2.40 -9.31
CA ALA A 90 2.80 2.34 -9.11
C ALA A 90 3.27 3.42 -8.15
N LEU A 91 2.57 4.56 -8.12
CA LEU A 91 2.96 5.69 -7.30
C LEU A 91 1.70 6.38 -6.77
N PHE A 92 1.68 6.63 -5.48
CA PHE A 92 0.62 7.42 -4.84
C PHE A 92 1.20 8.77 -4.48
N ILE A 93 0.58 9.83 -4.99
CA ILE A 93 1.01 11.20 -4.73
C ILE A 93 -0.07 11.90 -3.93
N VAL A 94 0.30 12.39 -2.76
CA VAL A 94 -0.64 13.11 -1.90
C VAL A 94 -0.70 14.56 -2.33
N ASP A 95 -1.93 15.09 -2.49
CA ASP A 95 -2.12 16.51 -2.79
C ASP A 95 -1.70 17.32 -1.56
N PRO A 96 -0.65 18.16 -1.68
CA PRO A 96 -0.15 18.89 -0.51
C PRO A 96 -1.18 19.82 0.11
N ASP A 97 -2.11 20.33 -0.69
CA ASP A 97 -3.13 21.26 -0.18
C ASP A 97 -4.20 20.56 0.64
N LYS A 98 -4.25 19.24 0.59
CA LYS A 98 -5.26 18.46 1.28
C LYS A 98 -4.73 17.75 2.52
N ILE A 99 -3.46 17.92 2.84
CA ILE A 99 -2.85 17.22 3.97
C ILE A 99 -3.38 17.78 5.28
N PRO A 100 -4.01 16.95 6.14
CA PRO A 100 -4.46 17.41 7.44
C PRO A 100 -3.28 17.84 8.30
N LYS A 101 -3.52 18.82 9.17
CA LYS A 101 -2.45 19.38 10.02
C LYS A 101 -1.79 18.33 10.89
N ASP A 102 -2.57 17.38 11.39
CA ASP A 102 -2.07 16.39 12.33
C ASP A 102 -1.06 15.43 11.72
N VAL A 103 -1.05 15.28 10.38
CA VAL A 103 -0.08 14.40 9.73
C VAL A 103 0.89 15.15 8.83
N LYS A 104 0.89 16.47 8.92
CA LYS A 104 1.72 17.28 8.03
C LYS A 104 3.21 17.01 8.19
N THR A 105 3.65 16.83 9.44
CA THR A 105 5.07 16.58 9.69
C THR A 105 5.55 15.30 9.03
N TYR A 106 4.71 14.27 9.04
CA TYR A 106 5.07 13.02 8.38
C TYR A 106 5.40 13.26 6.90
N PHE A 107 4.50 13.94 6.20
CA PHE A 107 4.70 14.16 4.76
C PHE A 107 5.82 15.14 4.46
N THR A 108 6.05 16.10 5.33
CA THR A 108 7.18 17.01 5.16
C THR A 108 8.50 16.28 5.19
N GLN A 109 8.64 15.31 6.09
CA GLN A 109 9.90 14.61 6.27
C GLN A 109 10.09 13.45 5.28
N THR A 110 9.00 12.89 4.75
CA THR A 110 9.10 11.72 3.89
C THR A 110 8.62 12.00 2.47
N GLN A 111 7.36 12.39 2.34
CA GLN A 111 6.70 12.46 1.06
C GLN A 111 7.20 13.60 0.18
N ILE A 112 7.43 14.74 0.76
CA ILE A 112 7.92 15.88 -0.01
C ILE A 112 9.30 15.59 -0.57
N GLN A 113 10.16 14.96 0.24
CA GLN A 113 11.48 14.59 -0.20
C GLN A 113 11.41 13.61 -1.37
N PHE A 114 10.48 12.66 -1.29
CA PHE A 114 10.27 11.71 -2.37
C PHE A 114 9.84 12.41 -3.65
N LEU A 115 8.91 13.37 -3.55
CA LEU A 115 8.44 14.10 -4.71
C LEU A 115 9.57 14.91 -5.37
N ARG A 116 10.49 15.43 -4.58
CA ARG A 116 11.63 16.16 -5.14
C ARG A 116 12.58 15.25 -5.90
N GLY A 117 12.61 13.99 -5.55
CA GLY A 117 13.44 13.03 -6.24
C GLY A 117 12.94 12.68 -7.64
N LEU A 118 11.73 13.10 -7.95
CA LEU A 118 11.20 12.88 -9.26
C LEU A 118 11.71 13.91 -10.24
#